data_96e7729d99c2169bf0c15b15e92cd4b2
#
_entry.id   96e7729d99c2169bf0c15b15e92cd4b2
#
_cell.length_a   1.000
_cell.length_b   1.000
_cell.length_c   1.000
_cell.angle_alpha   90.00
_cell.angle_beta   90.00
_cell.angle_gamma   90.00
#
_symmetry.space_group_name_H-M   'P 1'
#
loop_
_entity.id
_entity.type
_entity.pdbx_description
1 polymer ?
#
loop_
_entity_poly.entity_id
_entity_poly.type
_entity_poly.pdbx_seq_one_letter_code
_entity_poly.pdbx_strand_id
1 'polypeptide(L)'
;TLCLTPELLSLIDLVKDTMSGNTSCFPASTGLSSASINFDLSTLRLNIEIPQALLNTRPRGYISPSQWQSGVPAAFINYDANYYQYSSSGTSNEQTYLGLKAGFNLWGWALRHRGSESWNNSYPAGYQNIETSIMHDLAPLRAQFTLGDFYTNGELMDSLSLRGVRLASDERML
;
A
#
# COMPACT_ATOMS: atom_id res chain seq x y z
N THR A 1 -27.85 -31.86 13.68
CA THR A 1 -26.47 -31.46 13.94
C THR A 1 -26.18 -30.24 13.10
N LEU A 2 -25.79 -29.12 13.72
CA LEU A 2 -25.42 -27.90 13.02
C LEU A 2 -24.10 -28.14 12.28
N CYS A 3 -24.08 -27.82 11.00
CA CYS A 3 -22.97 -28.03 10.09
C CYS A 3 -22.37 -26.71 9.67
N LEU A 4 -21.09 -26.54 9.82
CA LEU A 4 -20.35 -25.40 9.31
C LEU A 4 -19.76 -25.79 7.94
N THR A 5 -20.10 -25.03 6.92
CA THR A 5 -19.54 -25.25 5.56
C THR A 5 -18.13 -24.63 5.46
N PRO A 6 -17.26 -25.16 4.58
CA PRO A 6 -15.94 -24.56 4.34
C PRO A 6 -16.00 -23.09 3.90
N GLU A 7 -17.07 -22.70 3.20
CA GLU A 7 -17.30 -21.33 2.77
C GLU A 7 -17.51 -20.38 3.95
N LEU A 8 -18.33 -20.83 4.94
CA LEU A 8 -18.60 -20.06 6.15
C LEU A 8 -17.36 -19.95 7.04
N LEU A 9 -16.55 -21.01 7.08
CA LEU A 9 -15.28 -21.02 7.81
C LEU A 9 -14.22 -20.14 7.14
N SER A 10 -14.25 -20.00 5.82
CA SER A 10 -13.35 -19.08 5.10
C SER A 10 -13.61 -17.60 5.40
N LEU A 11 -14.82 -17.25 5.83
CA LEU A 11 -15.17 -15.88 6.28
C LEU A 11 -14.61 -15.57 7.67
N ILE A 12 -14.30 -16.60 8.45
CA ILE A 12 -13.82 -16.47 9.84
C ILE A 12 -12.31 -16.68 9.88
N ASP A 13 -11.51 -16.10 9.13
CA ASP A 13 -10.03 -16.09 9.05
C ASP A 13 -9.30 -16.85 10.19
N LEU A 14 -9.50 -18.19 10.26
CA LEU A 14 -8.94 -19.08 11.28
C LEU A 14 -7.50 -19.45 10.96
N VAL A 15 -6.69 -19.66 11.99
CA VAL A 15 -5.33 -20.22 11.85
C VAL A 15 -5.43 -21.63 11.25
N LYS A 16 -4.71 -21.90 10.17
CA LYS A 16 -4.80 -23.10 9.33
C LYS A 16 -4.67 -24.46 10.06
N ASP A 17 -4.02 -24.49 11.23
CA ASP A 17 -3.77 -25.71 11.99
C ASP A 17 -4.99 -26.23 12.76
N THR A 18 -6.08 -25.50 12.79
CA THR A 18 -7.31 -25.91 13.48
C THR A 18 -8.24 -26.75 12.64
N MET A 19 -7.95 -26.93 11.35
CA MET A 19 -8.80 -27.65 10.40
C MET A 19 -8.14 -28.95 9.94
N SER A 20 -8.41 -30.03 10.63
CA SER A 20 -7.99 -31.37 10.20
C SER A 20 -9.20 -32.09 9.57
N GLY A 21 -9.26 -32.13 8.26
CA GLY A 21 -10.21 -32.99 7.53
C GLY A 21 -10.78 -32.37 6.26
N ASN A 22 -10.88 -33.20 5.22
CA ASN A 22 -11.44 -32.88 3.91
C ASN A 22 -12.95 -33.21 3.87
N THR A 23 -13.71 -32.67 4.84
CA THR A 23 -15.15 -32.93 4.98
C THR A 23 -15.97 -31.73 4.54
N SER A 24 -17.01 -31.99 3.75
CA SER A 24 -17.97 -30.97 3.29
C SER A 24 -18.85 -30.39 4.41
N CYS A 25 -18.73 -30.91 5.61
CA CYS A 25 -19.53 -30.53 6.78
C CYS A 25 -18.69 -30.72 8.05
N PHE A 26 -18.40 -29.65 8.77
CA PHE A 26 -17.75 -29.68 10.06
C PHE A 26 -18.83 -29.61 11.17
N PRO A 27 -19.00 -30.63 11.99
CA PRO A 27 -19.91 -30.53 13.12
C PRO A 27 -19.47 -29.41 14.06
N ALA A 28 -20.40 -28.51 14.38
CA ALA A 28 -20.12 -27.35 15.21
C ALA A 28 -19.46 -27.66 16.56
N SER A 29 -19.72 -28.86 17.08
CA SER A 29 -19.19 -29.32 18.38
C SER A 29 -17.78 -29.90 18.35
N THR A 30 -17.26 -30.29 17.18
CA THR A 30 -15.96 -30.99 17.06
C THR A 30 -14.96 -30.24 16.19
N GLY A 31 -15.44 -29.35 15.30
CA GLY A 31 -14.59 -28.62 14.35
C GLY A 31 -13.80 -27.46 14.97
N LEU A 32 -14.28 -26.90 16.07
CA LEU A 32 -13.69 -25.76 16.77
C LEU A 32 -13.70 -26.06 18.27
N SER A 33 -12.80 -26.89 18.75
CA SER A 33 -12.79 -27.42 20.13
C SER A 33 -12.72 -26.37 21.24
N SER A 34 -12.42 -25.13 20.91
CA SER A 34 -12.34 -24.00 21.83
C SER A 34 -13.36 -22.90 21.54
N ALA A 35 -14.23 -23.05 20.56
CA ALA A 35 -15.25 -22.07 20.24
C ALA A 35 -16.60 -22.44 20.87
N SER A 36 -17.32 -21.44 21.35
CA SER A 36 -18.72 -21.56 21.79
C SER A 36 -19.65 -21.24 20.64
N ILE A 37 -20.53 -22.18 20.29
CA ILE A 37 -21.49 -22.02 19.19
C ILE A 37 -22.89 -22.16 19.77
N ASN A 38 -23.68 -21.10 19.68
CA ASN A 38 -25.05 -21.05 20.13
C ASN A 38 -25.98 -20.61 18.99
N PHE A 39 -26.95 -21.45 18.68
CA PHE A 39 -27.96 -21.16 17.67
C PHE A 39 -29.29 -20.80 18.33
N ASP A 40 -29.73 -19.56 18.17
CA ASP A 40 -31.02 -19.10 18.62
C ASP A 40 -32.08 -19.30 17.52
N LEU A 41 -32.94 -20.26 17.73
CA LEU A 41 -34.03 -20.62 16.79
C LEU A 41 -35.09 -19.53 16.70
N SER A 42 -35.27 -18.68 17.73
CA SER A 42 -36.29 -17.64 17.76
C SER A 42 -35.95 -16.47 16.87
N THR A 43 -34.67 -16.13 16.80
CA THR A 43 -34.14 -15.03 15.99
C THR A 43 -33.41 -15.47 14.74
N LEU A 44 -33.29 -16.80 14.52
CA LEU A 44 -32.51 -17.43 13.43
C LEU A 44 -31.06 -16.93 13.39
N ARG A 45 -30.48 -16.68 14.57
CA ARG A 45 -29.10 -16.20 14.69
C ARG A 45 -28.16 -17.30 15.15
N LEU A 46 -27.02 -17.38 14.49
CA LEU A 46 -25.90 -18.21 14.87
C LEU A 46 -24.84 -17.32 15.54
N ASN A 47 -24.64 -17.47 16.85
CA ASN A 47 -23.59 -16.80 17.61
C ASN A 47 -22.40 -17.74 17.72
N ILE A 48 -21.26 -17.29 17.20
CA ILE A 48 -19.99 -18.01 17.24
C ILE A 48 -19.00 -17.16 18.03
N GLU A 49 -18.59 -17.65 19.20
CA GLU A 49 -17.57 -17.02 20.03
C GLU A 49 -16.26 -17.77 19.85
N ILE A 50 -15.25 -17.12 19.29
CA ILE A 50 -13.95 -17.71 18.99
C ILE A 50 -12.88 -16.99 19.79
N PRO A 51 -12.02 -17.72 20.55
CA PRO A 51 -10.87 -17.14 21.21
C PRO A 51 -9.96 -16.43 20.19
N GLN A 52 -9.46 -15.24 20.54
CA GLN A 52 -8.59 -14.45 19.67
C GLN A 52 -7.32 -15.21 19.25
N ALA A 53 -6.84 -16.14 20.06
CA ALA A 53 -5.69 -16.99 19.76
C ALA A 53 -5.89 -17.90 18.54
N LEU A 54 -7.14 -18.18 18.15
CA LEU A 54 -7.49 -19.00 16.99
C LEU A 54 -7.78 -18.16 15.74
N LEU A 55 -7.84 -16.84 15.87
CA LEU A 55 -8.07 -15.92 14.77
C LEU A 55 -6.75 -15.41 14.22
N ASN A 56 -6.63 -15.38 12.91
CA ASN A 56 -5.53 -14.70 12.25
C ASN A 56 -5.73 -13.19 12.40
N THR A 57 -5.03 -12.59 13.35
CA THR A 57 -5.09 -11.14 13.55
C THR A 57 -4.29 -10.49 12.43
N ARG A 58 -4.99 -9.90 11.45
CA ARG A 58 -4.37 -9.17 10.34
C ARG A 58 -4.56 -7.67 10.55
N PRO A 59 -3.54 -6.87 10.29
CA PRO A 59 -3.67 -5.41 10.33
C PRO A 59 -4.70 -4.93 9.31
N ARG A 60 -5.34 -3.81 9.59
CA ARG A 60 -6.33 -3.21 8.68
C ARG A 60 -5.66 -2.91 7.34
N GLY A 61 -6.22 -3.42 6.25
CA GLY A 61 -5.67 -3.25 4.90
C GLY A 61 -4.65 -4.31 4.48
N TYR A 62 -4.49 -5.39 5.26
CA TYR A 62 -3.64 -6.51 4.89
C TYR A 62 -4.02 -7.08 3.51
N ILE A 63 -3.01 -7.25 2.67
CA ILE A 63 -3.14 -7.88 1.35
C ILE A 63 -2.31 -9.16 1.35
N SER A 64 -2.96 -10.30 1.08
CA SER A 64 -2.28 -11.59 1.03
C SER A 64 -1.12 -11.57 0.02
N PRO A 65 0.04 -12.19 0.33
CA PRO A 65 1.17 -12.30 -0.62
C PRO A 65 0.79 -12.91 -1.96
N SER A 66 -0.23 -13.77 -2.01
CA SER A 66 -0.75 -14.34 -3.26
C SER A 66 -1.45 -13.33 -4.17
N GLN A 67 -1.84 -12.18 -3.65
CA GLN A 67 -2.48 -11.09 -4.39
C GLN A 67 -1.49 -9.97 -4.78
N TRP A 68 -0.24 -10.07 -4.35
CA TRP A 68 0.76 -9.06 -4.69
C TRP A 68 1.12 -9.18 -6.17
N GLN A 69 1.07 -8.05 -6.84
CA GLN A 69 1.46 -7.94 -8.24
C GLN A 69 2.65 -6.99 -8.33
N SER A 70 3.71 -7.44 -8.98
CA SER A 70 4.92 -6.63 -9.22
C SER A 70 4.70 -5.42 -10.14
N GLY A 71 3.45 -5.15 -10.51
CA GLY A 71 3.09 -4.15 -11.49
C GLY A 71 3.40 -4.59 -12.93
N VAL A 72 2.82 -3.88 -13.88
CA VAL A 72 3.10 -4.12 -15.31
C VAL A 72 4.30 -3.29 -15.76
N PRO A 73 5.10 -3.79 -16.73
CA PRO A 73 6.10 -2.98 -17.40
C PRO A 73 5.42 -1.76 -18.03
N ALA A 74 5.80 -0.58 -17.59
CA ALA A 74 5.21 0.66 -18.07
C ALA A 74 6.18 1.83 -17.90
N ALA A 75 6.07 2.81 -18.78
CA ALA A 75 6.73 4.10 -18.66
C ALA A 75 5.71 5.21 -18.86
N PHE A 76 5.84 6.29 -18.10
CA PHE A 76 5.01 7.46 -18.27
C PHE A 76 5.80 8.74 -18.03
N ILE A 77 5.38 9.79 -18.71
CA ILE A 77 5.87 11.16 -18.53
C ILE A 77 4.65 12.05 -18.47
N ASN A 78 4.50 12.78 -17.37
CA ASN A 78 3.51 13.84 -17.21
C ASN A 78 4.24 15.17 -17.09
N TYR A 79 3.70 16.19 -17.72
CA TYR A 79 4.25 17.55 -17.64
C TYR A 79 3.14 18.55 -17.38
N ASP A 80 3.49 19.59 -16.64
CA ASP A 80 2.63 20.74 -16.36
C ASP A 80 3.40 21.99 -16.77
N ALA A 81 2.87 22.77 -17.71
CA ALA A 81 3.49 24.00 -18.16
C ALA A 81 2.55 25.18 -17.88
N ASN A 82 3.09 26.18 -17.20
CA ASN A 82 2.36 27.40 -16.86
C ASN A 82 3.19 28.62 -17.30
N TYR A 83 2.56 29.53 -18.02
CA TYR A 83 3.10 30.81 -18.38
C TYR A 83 2.28 31.92 -17.74
N TYR A 84 2.95 32.83 -17.10
CA TYR A 84 2.35 33.98 -16.44
C TYR A 84 3.04 35.25 -16.88
N GLN A 85 2.27 36.24 -17.33
CA GLN A 85 2.77 37.55 -17.68
C GLN A 85 2.01 38.64 -16.91
N TYR A 86 2.76 39.51 -16.29
CA TYR A 86 2.24 40.66 -15.58
C TYR A 86 2.89 41.94 -16.12
N SER A 87 2.06 42.89 -16.53
CA SER A 87 2.54 44.20 -17.04
C SER A 87 1.96 45.32 -16.17
N SER A 88 2.84 46.16 -15.64
CA SER A 88 2.48 47.34 -14.86
C SER A 88 3.42 48.48 -15.15
N SER A 89 2.86 49.67 -15.44
CA SER A 89 3.59 50.93 -15.62
C SER A 89 4.77 50.84 -16.62
N GLY A 90 4.60 50.10 -17.73
CA GLY A 90 5.65 49.96 -18.76
C GLY A 90 6.70 48.87 -18.47
N THR A 91 6.60 48.13 -17.40
CA THR A 91 7.47 46.97 -17.07
C THR A 91 6.67 45.70 -17.23
N SER A 92 7.16 44.78 -18.06
CA SER A 92 6.59 43.45 -18.24
C SER A 92 7.44 42.41 -17.48
N ASN A 93 6.83 41.64 -16.60
CA ASN A 93 7.44 40.50 -15.95
C ASN A 93 6.79 39.23 -16.49
N GLU A 94 7.63 38.33 -16.94
CA GLU A 94 7.22 37.04 -17.48
C GLU A 94 7.80 35.95 -16.59
N GLN A 95 6.97 34.95 -16.27
CA GLN A 95 7.39 33.77 -15.52
C GLN A 95 6.84 32.53 -16.20
N THR A 96 7.71 31.59 -16.45
CA THR A 96 7.36 30.28 -16.97
C THR A 96 7.76 29.22 -15.96
N TYR A 97 6.89 28.24 -15.77
CA TYR A 97 7.09 27.09 -14.92
C TYR A 97 6.80 25.83 -15.72
N LEU A 98 7.71 24.86 -15.63
CA LEU A 98 7.57 23.54 -16.21
C LEU A 98 7.77 22.49 -15.11
N GLY A 99 6.72 21.77 -14.76
CA GLY A 99 6.77 20.59 -13.87
C GLY A 99 6.88 19.32 -14.69
N LEU A 100 7.72 18.40 -14.24
CA LEU A 100 7.93 17.09 -14.86
C LEU A 100 7.74 15.99 -13.82
N LYS A 101 6.94 14.97 -14.18
CA LYS A 101 6.81 13.69 -13.43
C LYS A 101 7.03 12.55 -14.39
N ALA A 102 8.06 11.75 -14.16
CA ALA A 102 8.37 10.58 -14.97
C ALA A 102 8.40 9.32 -14.09
N GLY A 103 7.99 8.22 -14.67
CA GLY A 103 8.05 6.92 -14.01
C GLY A 103 8.29 5.78 -14.99
N PHE A 104 8.98 4.78 -14.48
CA PHE A 104 9.30 3.57 -15.21
C PHE A 104 9.19 2.36 -14.29
N ASN A 105 8.47 1.34 -14.74
CA ASN A 105 8.34 0.06 -14.03
C ASN A 105 8.88 -1.06 -14.91
N LEU A 106 9.80 -1.86 -14.38
CA LEU A 106 10.32 -3.02 -15.07
C LEU A 106 10.83 -4.06 -14.06
N TRP A 107 10.41 -5.31 -14.19
CA TRP A 107 10.83 -6.45 -13.34
C TRP A 107 10.72 -6.21 -11.83
N GLY A 108 9.63 -5.58 -11.41
CA GLY A 108 9.41 -5.24 -9.99
C GLY A 108 10.18 -4.03 -9.48
N TRP A 109 11.01 -3.40 -10.31
CA TRP A 109 11.64 -2.12 -10.02
C TRP A 109 10.77 -0.98 -10.47
N ALA A 110 10.62 0.03 -9.64
CA ALA A 110 9.90 1.24 -9.94
C ALA A 110 10.81 2.46 -9.78
N LEU A 111 11.13 3.12 -10.90
CA LEU A 111 11.81 4.41 -10.89
C LEU A 111 10.77 5.51 -10.92
N ARG A 112 10.95 6.51 -10.08
CA ARG A 112 10.13 7.72 -10.02
C ARG A 112 11.01 8.95 -10.02
N HIS A 113 10.64 9.91 -10.84
CA HIS A 113 11.35 11.18 -10.94
C HIS A 113 10.35 12.32 -10.97
N ARG A 114 10.62 13.35 -10.19
CA ARG A 114 9.87 14.60 -10.18
C ARG A 114 10.84 15.76 -10.12
N GLY A 115 10.68 16.67 -11.04
CA GLY A 115 11.48 17.88 -11.09
C GLY A 115 10.67 19.05 -11.63
N SER A 116 11.21 20.22 -11.52
CA SER A 116 10.65 21.42 -12.08
C SER A 116 11.72 22.36 -12.61
N GLU A 117 11.33 23.15 -13.57
CA GLU A 117 12.14 24.22 -14.11
C GLU A 117 11.31 25.50 -14.09
N SER A 118 11.91 26.58 -13.66
CA SER A 118 11.28 27.90 -13.68
C SER A 118 12.26 28.94 -14.17
N TRP A 119 11.78 29.82 -15.04
CA TRP A 119 12.56 30.95 -15.56
C TRP A 119 11.69 32.19 -15.64
N ASN A 120 12.34 33.32 -15.52
CA ASN A 120 11.75 34.64 -15.69
C ASN A 120 12.73 35.58 -16.40
N ASN A 121 12.31 36.81 -16.70
CA ASN A 121 13.14 37.80 -17.39
C ASN A 121 14.43 38.17 -16.67
N SER A 122 14.53 37.90 -15.34
CA SER A 122 15.63 38.35 -14.49
C SER A 122 16.60 37.25 -14.12
N TYR A 123 16.17 35.98 -14.20
CA TYR A 123 16.97 34.83 -13.75
C TYR A 123 17.00 33.74 -14.82
N PRO A 124 18.19 33.15 -15.07
CA PRO A 124 18.30 32.05 -16.00
C PRO A 124 17.49 30.83 -15.51
N ALA A 125 17.05 30.04 -16.46
CA ALA A 125 16.41 28.76 -16.16
C ALA A 125 17.29 27.85 -15.29
N GLY A 126 16.69 27.21 -14.32
CA GLY A 126 17.37 26.28 -13.43
C GLY A 126 16.48 25.07 -13.16
N TYR A 127 16.93 23.89 -13.59
CA TYR A 127 16.24 22.65 -13.27
C TYR A 127 16.45 22.27 -11.81
N GLN A 128 15.36 22.03 -11.11
CA GLN A 128 15.35 21.56 -9.72
C GLN A 128 14.85 20.12 -9.68
N ASN A 129 15.71 19.21 -9.25
CA ASN A 129 15.30 17.87 -8.88
C ASN A 129 14.54 17.92 -7.54
N ILE A 130 13.25 17.61 -7.55
CA ILE A 130 12.42 17.58 -6.35
C ILE A 130 12.52 16.20 -5.69
N GLU A 131 12.48 15.14 -6.48
CA GLU A 131 12.49 13.77 -5.97
C GLU A 131 12.95 12.81 -7.08
N THR A 132 13.88 11.94 -6.74
CA THR A 132 14.27 10.83 -7.61
C THR A 132 14.47 9.61 -6.74
N SER A 133 13.67 8.56 -6.98
CA SER A 133 13.75 7.32 -6.21
C SER A 133 13.60 6.09 -7.09
N ILE A 134 14.26 5.03 -6.65
CA ILE A 134 14.14 3.67 -7.18
C ILE A 134 13.62 2.80 -6.05
N MET A 135 12.54 2.06 -6.30
CA MET A 135 11.89 1.21 -5.32
C MET A 135 11.80 -0.23 -5.83
N HIS A 136 11.90 -1.17 -4.90
CA HIS A 136 11.71 -2.59 -5.16
C HIS A 136 11.06 -3.27 -3.97
N ASP A 137 10.01 -4.04 -4.21
CA ASP A 137 9.30 -4.76 -3.16
C ASP A 137 9.97 -6.13 -2.93
N LEU A 138 10.41 -6.35 -1.70
CA LEU A 138 11.05 -7.60 -1.26
C LEU A 138 9.99 -8.47 -0.58
N ALA A 139 9.19 -9.17 -1.38
CA ALA A 139 8.09 -9.99 -0.89
C ALA A 139 8.51 -11.04 0.18
N PRO A 140 9.65 -11.73 0.08
CA PRO A 140 10.08 -12.69 1.11
C PRO A 140 10.38 -12.04 2.46
N LEU A 141 10.80 -10.78 2.47
CA LEU A 141 11.13 -10.01 3.68
C LEU A 141 9.98 -9.13 4.15
N ARG A 142 8.87 -9.14 3.43
CA ARG A 142 7.73 -8.24 3.65
C ARG A 142 8.18 -6.78 3.81
N ALA A 143 9.10 -6.36 2.97
CA ALA A 143 9.77 -5.08 3.07
C ALA A 143 9.88 -4.41 1.70
N GLN A 144 9.99 -3.09 1.72
CA GLN A 144 10.28 -2.29 0.54
C GLN A 144 11.68 -1.71 0.64
N PHE A 145 12.45 -1.92 -0.41
CA PHE A 145 13.74 -1.27 -0.62
C PHE A 145 13.53 0.02 -1.40
N THR A 146 14.13 1.12 -0.94
CA THR A 146 14.10 2.41 -1.64
C THR A 146 15.50 3.00 -1.69
N LEU A 147 15.90 3.46 -2.85
CA LEU A 147 17.15 4.17 -3.09
C LEU A 147 16.83 5.55 -3.68
N GLY A 148 17.46 6.60 -3.17
CA GLY A 148 17.26 7.97 -3.61
C GLY A 148 16.53 8.84 -2.60
N ASP A 149 15.57 9.63 -3.06
CA ASP A 149 14.80 10.54 -2.22
C ASP A 149 13.58 9.81 -1.66
N PHE A 150 13.35 9.91 -0.36
CA PHE A 150 12.18 9.33 0.31
C PHE A 150 11.79 10.13 1.55
N TYR A 151 10.56 9.90 2.00
CA TYR A 151 10.05 10.46 3.24
C TYR A 151 9.99 9.39 4.33
N THR A 152 10.30 9.78 5.57
CA THR A 152 10.09 8.90 6.73
C THR A 152 8.60 8.80 7.05
N ASN A 153 8.18 7.68 7.68
CA ASN A 153 6.81 7.55 8.15
C ASN A 153 6.56 8.58 9.26
N GLY A 154 5.45 9.31 9.15
CA GLY A 154 5.05 10.32 10.13
C GLY A 154 4.32 9.76 11.37
N GLU A 155 4.36 8.44 11.61
CA GLU A 155 3.58 7.80 12.70
C GLU A 155 4.19 8.03 14.08
N LEU A 156 5.51 8.05 14.20
CA LEU A 156 6.23 8.22 15.46
C LEU A 156 6.97 9.55 15.55
N MET A 157 7.35 10.11 14.43
CA MET A 157 8.09 11.39 14.31
C MET A 157 7.58 12.14 13.10
N ASP A 158 7.87 13.44 13.03
CA ASP A 158 7.56 14.23 11.84
C ASP A 158 8.19 13.63 10.59
N SER A 159 7.45 13.70 9.47
CA SER A 159 7.96 13.22 8.19
C SER A 159 9.12 14.09 7.71
N LEU A 160 10.26 13.46 7.52
CA LEU A 160 11.47 14.09 7.01
C LEU A 160 11.77 13.61 5.59
N SER A 161 12.18 14.54 4.73
CA SER A 161 12.72 14.22 3.41
C SER A 161 14.20 13.87 3.54
N LEU A 162 14.57 12.69 3.11
CA LEU A 162 15.92 12.16 3.16
C LEU A 162 16.36 11.65 1.80
N ARG A 163 17.66 11.67 1.56
CA ARG A 163 18.29 11.03 0.40
C ARG A 163 19.26 9.96 0.86
N GLY A 164 19.08 8.74 0.36
CA GLY A 164 19.92 7.61 0.76
C GLY A 164 19.31 6.26 0.42
N VAL A 165 19.52 5.30 1.30
CA VAL A 165 18.98 3.94 1.20
C VAL A 165 18.02 3.71 2.36
N ARG A 166 16.84 3.18 2.05
CA ARG A 166 15.83 2.78 3.03
C ARG A 166 15.45 1.34 2.79
N LEU A 167 15.41 0.56 3.86
CA LEU A 167 14.76 -0.73 3.91
C LEU A 167 13.75 -0.69 5.05
N ALA A 168 12.49 -0.83 4.75
CA ALA A 168 11.43 -0.76 5.73
C ALA A 168 10.39 -1.85 5.48
N SER A 169 9.92 -2.49 6.56
CA SER A 169 8.74 -3.35 6.49
C SER A 169 7.52 -2.51 6.17
N ASP A 170 6.63 -3.06 5.35
CA ASP A 170 5.32 -2.45 5.07
C ASP A 170 4.27 -3.16 5.93
N GLU A 171 3.54 -2.41 6.75
CA GLU A 171 2.50 -2.96 7.63
C GLU A 171 1.38 -3.65 6.85
N ARG A 172 1.17 -3.26 5.60
CA ARG A 172 0.19 -3.92 4.71
C ARG A 172 0.66 -5.29 4.25
N MET A 173 1.95 -5.58 4.39
CA MET A 173 2.57 -6.85 4.08
C MET A 173 2.78 -7.75 5.31
N LEU A 174 2.53 -7.25 6.53
CA LEU A 174 2.75 -7.96 7.80
C LEU A 174 1.64 -8.95 8.14
#